data_82969f61c0b29c8e59b24ce2e1283d33
#
_entry.id   82969f61c0b29c8e59b24ce2e1283d33
#
_cell.length_a   1.000
_cell.length_b   1.000
_cell.length_c   1.000
_cell.angle_alpha   90.00
_cell.angle_beta   90.00
_cell.angle_gamma   90.00
#
_symmetry.space_group_name_H-M   'P 1'
#
loop_
_entity.id
_entity.type
_entity.pdbx_description
1 polymer ?
#
loop_
_entity_poly.entity_id
_entity_poly.type
_entity_poly.pdbx_seq_one_letter_code
_entity_poly.pdbx_strand_id
1 'polypeptide(L)'
;MTDAKPHGRLRPARPEQVAGGAGTGRDTSGGAATGHGGTGGGGSPATGVGTAGAHPRGTHARLNPAAELGFSGDPGQHGDHGDELLHAQRIWDGTLATNRLDDAGLNAERQRVETQDVTAAVSLLVDGWPQDVRACVESLLDHTHVKVLALDLGDVDGAGDVLAGLAERHPERVTLWRVAERPHWRGGTATWGESRAKLLRLDDSDVHVLMETSVALRGDALTPLLAAIAEGAAAAGWHGADLYDDGLREAGPGRVQALTGEIVAVRRQAALSALPEDAHYVRNADLALSLGLRGELVVPEGTPPLVRLSAHDVPADYADREARRNYDGALRLTRR
;
A
#
# COMPACT_ATOMS: atom_id res chain seq x y z
N MET A 1 43.45 -7.75 -14.40
CA MET A 1 42.79 -7.05 -15.50
C MET A 1 41.83 -8.06 -16.13
N THR A 2 40.59 -8.05 -15.67
CA THR A 2 39.50 -8.90 -16.19
C THR A 2 38.36 -7.97 -16.52
N ASP A 3 38.09 -7.86 -17.83
CA ASP A 3 37.03 -7.05 -18.43
C ASP A 3 35.65 -7.54 -17.95
N ALA A 4 34.92 -6.68 -17.27
CA ALA A 4 33.51 -6.86 -16.98
C ALA A 4 32.70 -6.36 -18.18
N LYS A 5 31.99 -7.28 -18.86
CA LYS A 5 31.01 -6.95 -19.90
C LYS A 5 29.86 -6.11 -19.32
N PRO A 6 29.43 -5.04 -19.99
CA PRO A 6 28.27 -4.28 -19.57
C PRO A 6 26.98 -5.08 -19.81
N HIS A 7 26.17 -5.24 -18.80
CA HIS A 7 24.82 -5.79 -18.91
C HIS A 7 23.95 -4.89 -19.79
N GLY A 8 23.41 -5.48 -20.87
CA GLY A 8 22.56 -4.77 -21.81
C GLY A 8 21.26 -4.29 -21.15
N ARG A 9 20.98 -3.01 -21.32
CA ARG A 9 19.69 -2.42 -20.98
C ARG A 9 18.59 -3.09 -21.77
N LEU A 10 17.61 -3.68 -21.09
CA LEU A 10 16.37 -4.15 -21.70
C LEU A 10 15.61 -2.93 -22.25
N ARG A 11 15.35 -2.91 -23.55
CA ARG A 11 14.50 -1.90 -24.18
C ARG A 11 13.04 -2.27 -23.89
N PRO A 12 12.15 -1.32 -23.55
CA PRO A 12 10.74 -1.58 -23.43
C PRO A 12 10.17 -2.07 -24.77
N ALA A 13 9.32 -3.11 -24.72
CA ALA A 13 8.65 -3.65 -25.90
C ALA A 13 7.68 -2.62 -26.50
N ARG A 14 7.65 -2.48 -27.82
CA ARG A 14 6.68 -1.62 -28.50
C ARG A 14 5.28 -2.27 -28.46
N PRO A 15 4.20 -1.48 -28.40
CA PRO A 15 2.81 -2.00 -28.31
C PRO A 15 2.44 -3.01 -29.41
N GLU A 16 3.06 -2.92 -30.56
CA GLU A 16 2.80 -3.79 -31.72
C GLU A 16 3.33 -5.24 -31.53
N GLN A 17 4.16 -5.49 -30.52
CA GLN A 17 4.73 -6.83 -30.25
C GLN A 17 3.89 -7.68 -29.29
N VAL A 18 2.85 -7.13 -28.68
CA VAL A 18 1.97 -7.83 -27.71
C VAL A 18 0.75 -8.46 -28.37
N ALA A 19 0.43 -8.10 -29.61
CA ALA A 19 -0.78 -8.55 -30.34
C ALA A 19 -0.67 -9.91 -31.07
N GLY A 20 0.39 -10.66 -30.88
CA GLY A 20 0.66 -11.89 -31.64
C GLY A 20 0.64 -13.16 -30.81
N GLY A 21 -0.53 -13.61 -30.35
CA GLY A 21 -0.62 -14.86 -29.59
C GLY A 21 -2.04 -15.41 -29.40
N ALA A 22 -2.90 -15.34 -30.42
CA ALA A 22 -4.15 -16.10 -30.40
C ALA A 22 -3.96 -17.40 -31.17
N GLY A 23 -3.72 -18.48 -30.44
CA GLY A 23 -3.63 -19.84 -30.94
C GLY A 23 -5.00 -20.36 -31.36
N THR A 24 -5.04 -20.84 -32.59
CA THR A 24 -6.10 -21.63 -33.20
C THR A 24 -6.32 -22.95 -32.46
N GLY A 25 -7.54 -23.20 -32.01
CA GLY A 25 -8.04 -24.50 -31.56
C GLY A 25 -9.36 -24.81 -32.23
N ARG A 26 -9.30 -25.73 -33.20
CA ARG A 26 -10.46 -26.46 -33.78
C ARG A 26 -11.06 -27.37 -32.73
N ASP A 27 -12.35 -27.58 -32.74
CA ASP A 27 -13.10 -28.74 -33.27
C ASP A 27 -14.51 -28.83 -32.67
N THR A 28 -15.48 -28.88 -33.52
CA THR A 28 -16.37 -29.98 -33.98
C THR A 28 -17.43 -30.49 -33.01
N SER A 29 -18.58 -30.73 -33.68
CA SER A 29 -19.79 -31.54 -33.35
C SER A 29 -20.85 -30.80 -32.57
N GLY A 30 -22.06 -30.61 -33.04
CA GLY A 30 -22.92 -31.50 -33.79
C GLY A 30 -24.15 -31.79 -32.95
N GLY A 31 -25.34 -31.36 -33.33
CA GLY A 31 -26.56 -31.74 -32.64
C GLY A 31 -27.79 -30.96 -33.11
N ALA A 32 -28.50 -31.54 -34.04
CA ALA A 32 -29.81 -31.12 -34.53
C ALA A 32 -30.95 -31.55 -33.61
N ALA A 33 -32.04 -30.77 -33.58
CA ALA A 33 -33.45 -31.24 -33.52
C ALA A 33 -34.37 -30.00 -33.52
N THR A 34 -35.11 -29.80 -34.59
CA THR A 34 -36.58 -30.01 -34.72
C THR A 34 -37.41 -29.36 -33.62
N GLY A 35 -38.33 -28.41 -33.80
CA GLY A 35 -39.31 -28.18 -34.81
C GLY A 35 -40.63 -27.89 -34.12
N HIS A 36 -41.54 -27.21 -34.78
CA HIS A 36 -42.96 -26.88 -34.52
C HIS A 36 -43.16 -25.40 -34.22
N GLY A 37 -43.85 -24.59 -35.02
CA GLY A 37 -45.12 -24.82 -35.69
C GLY A 37 -46.25 -24.17 -34.90
N GLY A 38 -46.74 -23.01 -35.30
CA GLY A 38 -47.87 -22.35 -34.68
C GLY A 38 -48.29 -21.06 -35.43
N THR A 39 -49.25 -21.23 -36.26
CA THR A 39 -49.99 -20.30 -37.13
C THR A 39 -51.00 -19.41 -36.37
N GLY A 40 -51.28 -18.26 -36.96
CA GLY A 40 -52.53 -17.46 -36.77
C GLY A 40 -52.24 -16.05 -36.27
N GLY A 41 -52.56 -15.02 -36.91
CA GLY A 41 -53.65 -14.63 -37.74
C GLY A 41 -53.92 -13.15 -37.54
N GLY A 42 -53.91 -12.37 -38.61
CA GLY A 42 -54.92 -11.41 -38.93
C GLY A 42 -54.87 -10.00 -38.26
N GLY A 43 -54.73 -8.96 -39.09
CA GLY A 43 -55.17 -7.63 -38.75
C GLY A 43 -54.38 -6.50 -39.39
N SER A 44 -54.79 -6.08 -40.60
CA SER A 44 -54.42 -4.82 -41.26
C SER A 44 -55.36 -3.68 -40.84
N PRO A 45 -55.23 -2.43 -41.29
CA PRO A 45 -54.05 -1.57 -41.44
C PRO A 45 -54.29 -0.21 -40.75
N ALA A 46 -53.25 0.55 -40.48
CA ALA A 46 -53.39 1.99 -40.33
C ALA A 46 -52.21 2.69 -41.04
N THR A 47 -52.60 3.40 -42.08
CA THR A 47 -51.80 4.32 -42.84
C THR A 47 -51.27 5.46 -41.96
N GLY A 48 -49.97 5.56 -41.88
CA GLY A 48 -49.28 6.75 -41.35
C GLY A 48 -48.07 7.01 -42.22
N VAL A 49 -48.19 7.90 -43.19
CA VAL A 49 -47.11 8.40 -44.01
C VAL A 49 -46.25 9.32 -43.16
N GLY A 50 -45.12 8.83 -42.76
CA GLY A 50 -44.03 9.65 -42.19
C GLY A 50 -42.74 9.24 -42.86
N THR A 51 -42.36 9.97 -43.92
CA THR A 51 -41.05 9.87 -44.54
C THR A 51 -39.99 10.39 -43.60
N ALA A 52 -39.57 9.62 -42.65
CA ALA A 52 -38.33 9.80 -41.93
C ALA A 52 -37.23 9.21 -42.80
N GLY A 53 -36.36 10.08 -43.33
CA GLY A 53 -35.24 9.69 -44.16
C GLY A 53 -34.36 8.67 -43.42
N ALA A 54 -34.15 7.53 -44.08
CA ALA A 54 -33.22 6.51 -43.63
C ALA A 54 -31.82 7.12 -43.61
N HIS A 55 -31.35 7.52 -42.48
CA HIS A 55 -29.95 7.85 -42.30
C HIS A 55 -29.12 6.57 -42.46
N PRO A 56 -28.04 6.58 -43.25
CA PRO A 56 -27.19 5.40 -43.39
C PRO A 56 -26.69 4.95 -42.02
N ARG A 57 -26.83 3.69 -41.69
CA ARG A 57 -26.40 3.04 -40.43
C ARG A 57 -25.00 3.38 -39.97
N GLY A 58 -24.14 3.89 -40.89
CA GLY A 58 -22.76 4.26 -40.56
C GLY A 58 -22.59 5.65 -39.97
N THR A 59 -23.62 6.52 -40.02
CA THR A 59 -23.49 7.91 -39.53
C THR A 59 -23.81 8.03 -38.04
N HIS A 60 -24.67 7.17 -37.50
CA HIS A 60 -25.01 7.19 -36.08
C HIS A 60 -23.87 6.65 -35.21
N ALA A 61 -23.16 5.61 -35.69
CA ALA A 61 -22.01 5.05 -34.99
C ALA A 61 -20.84 6.07 -34.86
N ARG A 62 -20.71 7.02 -35.80
CA ARG A 62 -19.66 8.02 -35.77
C ARG A 62 -19.98 9.23 -34.88
N LEU A 63 -21.25 9.46 -34.57
CA LEU A 63 -21.72 10.60 -33.79
C LEU A 63 -22.02 10.24 -32.32
N ASN A 64 -22.07 8.94 -32.00
CA ASN A 64 -22.34 8.49 -30.65
C ASN A 64 -21.13 7.72 -30.10
N PRO A 65 -20.32 8.33 -29.22
CA PRO A 65 -19.18 7.65 -28.59
C PRO A 65 -19.56 6.36 -27.89
N ALA A 66 -20.82 6.20 -27.45
CA ALA A 66 -21.31 4.98 -26.84
C ALA A 66 -21.43 3.82 -27.85
N ALA A 67 -21.60 4.11 -29.15
CA ALA A 67 -21.62 3.10 -30.19
C ALA A 67 -20.24 2.50 -30.48
N GLU A 68 -19.18 3.29 -30.28
CA GLU A 68 -17.77 2.81 -30.36
C GLU A 68 -17.43 1.87 -29.21
N LEU A 69 -18.16 1.95 -28.10
CA LEU A 69 -18.04 1.07 -26.92
C LEU A 69 -18.97 -0.17 -27.01
N GLY A 70 -19.55 -0.44 -28.18
CA GLY A 70 -20.40 -1.61 -28.39
C GLY A 70 -21.89 -1.39 -28.10
N PHE A 71 -22.31 -0.16 -27.84
CA PHE A 71 -23.72 0.19 -27.77
C PHE A 71 -24.26 0.39 -29.18
N SER A 72 -25.03 -0.53 -29.69
CA SER A 72 -25.80 -0.34 -30.90
C SER A 72 -27.00 0.57 -30.58
N GLY A 73 -26.74 1.86 -30.42
CA GLY A 73 -27.78 2.84 -30.18
C GLY A 73 -28.51 3.16 -31.46
N ASP A 74 -29.22 2.23 -32.05
CA ASP A 74 -30.23 2.51 -33.06
C ASP A 74 -31.55 2.78 -32.33
N PRO A 75 -32.00 4.03 -32.21
CA PRO A 75 -33.22 4.38 -31.52
C PRO A 75 -34.49 3.85 -32.23
N GLY A 76 -34.32 3.12 -33.34
CA GLY A 76 -35.39 2.45 -34.08
C GLY A 76 -35.55 0.97 -33.80
N GLN A 77 -34.70 0.35 -33.02
CA GLN A 77 -34.89 -1.01 -32.54
C GLN A 77 -35.72 -0.99 -31.26
N HIS A 78 -36.96 -1.43 -31.37
CA HIS A 78 -37.87 -1.57 -30.24
C HIS A 78 -37.55 -2.84 -29.45
N GLY A 79 -36.52 -2.78 -28.62
CA GLY A 79 -36.35 -3.64 -27.47
C GLY A 79 -36.98 -2.99 -26.23
N ASP A 80 -37.26 -3.79 -25.23
CA ASP A 80 -37.78 -3.27 -23.97
C ASP A 80 -36.70 -2.35 -23.35
N HIS A 81 -36.96 -1.04 -23.28
CA HIS A 81 -36.00 -0.01 -22.88
C HIS A 81 -35.38 -0.26 -21.49
N GLY A 82 -36.01 -1.09 -20.67
CA GLY A 82 -35.50 -1.51 -19.38
C GLY A 82 -34.32 -2.51 -19.46
N ASP A 83 -34.41 -3.46 -20.38
CA ASP A 83 -33.39 -4.50 -20.52
C ASP A 83 -32.12 -3.99 -21.20
N GLU A 84 -32.25 -3.05 -22.15
CA GLU A 84 -31.11 -2.42 -22.81
C GLU A 84 -30.32 -1.53 -21.85
N LEU A 85 -31.01 -0.76 -21.01
CA LEU A 85 -30.38 0.07 -19.98
C LEU A 85 -29.65 -0.78 -18.94
N LEU A 86 -30.24 -1.88 -18.51
CA LEU A 86 -29.60 -2.80 -17.57
C LEU A 86 -28.38 -3.49 -18.19
N HIS A 87 -28.45 -3.85 -19.46
CA HIS A 87 -27.34 -4.44 -20.18
C HIS A 87 -26.21 -3.43 -20.37
N ALA A 88 -26.53 -2.23 -20.77
CA ALA A 88 -25.60 -1.10 -20.86
C ALA A 88 -24.92 -0.81 -19.53
N GLN A 89 -25.69 -0.77 -18.44
CA GLN A 89 -25.16 -0.56 -17.09
C GLN A 89 -24.18 -1.67 -16.69
N ARG A 90 -24.50 -2.93 -16.96
CA ARG A 90 -23.59 -4.06 -16.65
C ARG A 90 -22.30 -4.02 -17.44
N ILE A 91 -22.34 -3.66 -18.72
CA ILE A 91 -21.13 -3.48 -19.54
C ILE A 91 -20.32 -2.32 -19.00
N TRP A 92 -20.95 -1.19 -18.67
CA TRP A 92 -20.28 -0.03 -18.11
C TRP A 92 -19.61 -0.34 -16.77
N ASP A 93 -20.32 -1.00 -15.85
CA ASP A 93 -19.81 -1.39 -14.56
C ASP A 93 -18.65 -2.41 -14.70
N GLY A 94 -18.77 -3.35 -15.67
CA GLY A 94 -17.69 -4.28 -16.00
C GLY A 94 -16.44 -3.59 -16.55
N THR A 95 -16.62 -2.61 -17.43
CA THR A 95 -15.51 -1.82 -18.00
C THR A 95 -14.84 -0.96 -16.94
N LEU A 96 -15.61 -0.31 -16.08
CA LEU A 96 -15.07 0.47 -14.96
C LEU A 96 -14.31 -0.41 -13.97
N ALA A 97 -14.80 -1.62 -13.69
CA ALA A 97 -14.11 -2.55 -12.81
C ALA A 97 -12.77 -3.01 -13.42
N THR A 98 -12.75 -3.30 -14.72
CA THR A 98 -11.51 -3.66 -15.45
C THR A 98 -10.51 -2.51 -15.44
N ASN A 99 -10.94 -1.30 -15.76
CA ASN A 99 -10.07 -0.12 -15.75
C ASN A 99 -9.46 0.15 -14.36
N ARG A 100 -10.24 -0.05 -13.30
CA ARG A 100 -9.71 0.10 -11.92
C ARG A 100 -8.63 -0.93 -11.58
N LEU A 101 -8.76 -2.16 -12.07
CA LEU A 101 -7.74 -3.19 -11.88
C LEU A 101 -6.46 -2.86 -12.68
N ASP A 102 -6.62 -2.38 -13.90
CA ASP A 102 -5.49 -1.95 -14.74
C ASP A 102 -4.80 -0.72 -14.13
N ASP A 103 -5.54 0.24 -13.64
CA ASP A 103 -5.00 1.42 -12.93
C ASP A 103 -4.23 1.01 -11.68
N ALA A 104 -4.74 0.08 -10.89
CA ALA A 104 -4.05 -0.42 -9.70
C ALA A 104 -2.76 -1.15 -10.07
N GLY A 105 -2.77 -1.96 -11.13
CA GLY A 105 -1.58 -2.66 -11.63
C GLY A 105 -0.54 -1.70 -12.19
N LEU A 106 -0.95 -0.72 -12.97
CA LEU A 106 -0.08 0.32 -13.52
C LEU A 106 0.53 1.20 -12.41
N ASN A 107 -0.26 1.56 -11.40
CA ASN A 107 0.23 2.33 -10.27
C ASN A 107 1.27 1.57 -9.45
N ALA A 108 1.06 0.28 -9.21
CA ALA A 108 2.03 -0.55 -8.49
C ALA A 108 3.36 -0.68 -9.26
N GLU A 109 3.31 -0.88 -10.58
CA GLU A 109 4.50 -0.96 -11.41
C GLU A 109 5.21 0.39 -11.51
N ARG A 110 4.47 1.48 -11.67
CA ARG A 110 5.01 2.83 -11.65
C ARG A 110 5.73 3.12 -10.32
N GLN A 111 5.12 2.81 -9.20
CA GLN A 111 5.73 2.97 -7.88
C GLN A 111 7.02 2.16 -7.74
N ARG A 112 7.07 0.93 -8.25
CA ARG A 112 8.30 0.12 -8.26
C ARG A 112 9.42 0.76 -9.08
N VAL A 113 9.11 1.32 -10.23
CA VAL A 113 10.09 2.02 -11.07
C VAL A 113 10.58 3.30 -10.39
N GLU A 114 9.68 4.08 -9.81
CA GLU A 114 10.01 5.34 -9.15
C GLU A 114 10.83 5.16 -7.86
N THR A 115 10.69 4.01 -7.19
CA THR A 115 11.45 3.69 -5.98
C THR A 115 12.75 2.94 -6.21
N GLN A 116 13.08 2.62 -7.45
CA GLN A 116 14.23 1.77 -7.80
C GLN A 116 15.57 2.33 -7.33
N ASP A 117 15.71 3.65 -7.28
CA ASP A 117 16.92 4.36 -6.86
C ASP A 117 16.87 4.81 -5.38
N VAL A 118 15.76 4.55 -4.68
CA VAL A 118 15.59 4.94 -3.28
C VAL A 118 16.14 3.84 -2.38
N THR A 119 17.19 4.16 -1.62
CA THR A 119 17.69 3.23 -0.61
C THR A 119 16.85 3.31 0.65
N ALA A 120 16.48 2.15 1.21
CA ALA A 120 15.68 2.08 2.43
C ALA A 120 16.17 0.98 3.37
N ALA A 121 15.99 1.21 4.67
CA ALA A 121 16.21 0.21 5.69
C ALA A 121 15.07 0.22 6.71
N VAL A 122 14.67 -0.97 7.18
CA VAL A 122 13.68 -1.13 8.26
C VAL A 122 14.39 -1.25 9.59
N SER A 123 14.00 -0.44 10.55
CA SER A 123 14.52 -0.44 11.90
C SER A 123 13.56 -1.10 12.88
N LEU A 124 14.06 -2.05 13.68
CA LEU A 124 13.33 -2.78 14.69
C LEU A 124 13.95 -2.56 16.07
N LEU A 125 13.12 -2.25 17.07
CA LEU A 125 13.49 -2.36 18.47
C LEU A 125 13.02 -3.72 18.99
N VAL A 126 13.95 -4.49 19.54
CA VAL A 126 13.67 -5.82 20.09
C VAL A 126 13.75 -5.74 21.61
N ASP A 127 12.59 -5.75 22.23
CA ASP A 127 12.39 -5.52 23.66
C ASP A 127 11.55 -6.62 24.34
N GLY A 128 11.45 -7.76 23.68
CA GLY A 128 10.71 -8.95 24.12
C GLY A 128 10.02 -9.68 22.96
N TRP A 129 9.09 -10.56 23.30
CA TRP A 129 8.21 -11.30 22.37
C TRP A 129 8.98 -12.05 21.26
N PRO A 130 9.80 -13.04 21.59
CA PRO A 130 10.72 -13.69 20.65
C PRO A 130 10.04 -14.32 19.45
N GLN A 131 8.78 -14.79 19.57
CA GLN A 131 8.04 -15.39 18.48
C GLN A 131 7.54 -14.33 17.48
N ASP A 132 7.13 -13.18 17.96
CA ASP A 132 6.73 -12.07 17.11
C ASP A 132 7.93 -11.45 16.40
N VAL A 133 9.07 -11.33 17.08
CA VAL A 133 10.34 -10.94 16.47
C VAL A 133 10.68 -11.86 15.30
N ARG A 134 10.58 -13.19 15.50
CA ARG A 134 10.81 -14.15 14.42
C ARG A 134 9.86 -13.91 13.25
N ALA A 135 8.56 -13.91 13.51
CA ALA A 135 7.54 -13.77 12.47
C ALA A 135 7.65 -12.41 11.72
N CYS A 136 7.93 -11.32 12.44
CA CYS A 136 8.15 -10.00 11.87
C CYS A 136 9.36 -10.00 10.92
N VAL A 137 10.54 -10.46 11.38
CA VAL A 137 11.76 -10.46 10.57
C VAL A 137 11.64 -11.41 9.38
N GLU A 138 11.12 -12.63 9.56
CA GLU A 138 10.90 -13.58 8.46
C GLU A 138 9.97 -12.97 7.40
N SER A 139 8.89 -12.29 7.80
CA SER A 139 7.99 -11.62 6.86
C SER A 139 8.67 -10.49 6.07
N LEU A 140 9.58 -9.74 6.70
CA LEU A 140 10.38 -8.72 6.01
C LEU A 140 11.31 -9.35 4.97
N LEU A 141 11.93 -10.48 5.30
CA LEU A 141 12.82 -11.20 4.38
C LEU A 141 12.05 -11.77 3.18
N ASP A 142 10.84 -12.25 3.41
CA ASP A 142 9.99 -12.87 2.37
C ASP A 142 9.36 -11.84 1.42
N HIS A 143 8.95 -10.68 1.93
CA HIS A 143 8.14 -9.72 1.17
C HIS A 143 8.90 -8.47 0.74
N THR A 144 10.17 -8.30 1.12
CA THR A 144 10.96 -7.12 0.80
C THR A 144 12.40 -7.47 0.42
N HIS A 145 13.13 -6.49 -0.11
CA HIS A 145 14.58 -6.57 -0.34
C HIS A 145 15.39 -5.57 0.49
N VAL A 146 14.74 -4.84 1.39
CA VAL A 146 15.40 -3.83 2.23
C VAL A 146 16.25 -4.47 3.32
N LYS A 147 17.23 -3.74 3.82
CA LYS A 147 18.00 -4.14 5.00
C LYS A 147 17.16 -4.01 6.26
N VAL A 148 17.35 -4.91 7.20
CA VAL A 148 16.76 -4.87 8.54
C VAL A 148 17.85 -4.48 9.54
N LEU A 149 17.64 -3.36 10.23
CA LEU A 149 18.51 -2.84 11.28
C LEU A 149 17.84 -3.09 12.62
N ALA A 150 18.35 -3.98 13.42
CA ALA A 150 17.70 -4.39 14.66
C ALA A 150 18.57 -4.07 15.87
N LEU A 151 17.95 -3.49 16.90
CA LEU A 151 18.57 -3.21 18.18
C LEU A 151 17.92 -4.07 19.26
N ASP A 152 18.70 -5.02 19.80
CA ASP A 152 18.31 -5.85 20.93
C ASP A 152 18.57 -5.11 22.24
N LEU A 153 17.55 -4.96 23.05
CA LEU A 153 17.55 -4.25 24.32
C LEU A 153 17.61 -5.24 25.50
N GLY A 154 18.79 -5.80 25.72
CA GLY A 154 19.08 -6.61 26.89
C GLY A 154 18.49 -8.02 26.87
N ASP A 155 18.28 -8.60 25.69
CA ASP A 155 17.79 -9.97 25.47
C ASP A 155 16.55 -10.33 26.32
N VAL A 156 15.55 -9.46 26.26
CA VAL A 156 14.31 -9.65 27.02
C VAL A 156 13.59 -10.91 26.52
N ASP A 157 13.34 -11.83 27.44
CA ASP A 157 12.63 -13.10 27.23
C ASP A 157 13.26 -13.98 26.12
N GLY A 158 14.58 -13.81 25.81
CA GLY A 158 15.30 -14.54 24.76
C GLY A 158 15.06 -14.02 23.33
N ALA A 159 14.49 -12.84 23.18
CA ALA A 159 14.20 -12.25 21.87
C ALA A 159 15.48 -11.88 21.09
N GLY A 160 16.52 -11.45 21.81
CA GLY A 160 17.83 -11.17 21.23
C GLY A 160 18.53 -12.40 20.68
N ASP A 161 18.38 -13.56 21.31
CA ASP A 161 18.93 -14.82 20.81
C ASP A 161 18.21 -15.30 19.55
N VAL A 162 16.89 -15.15 19.48
CA VAL A 162 16.12 -15.42 18.25
C VAL A 162 16.60 -14.53 17.12
N LEU A 163 16.78 -13.24 17.38
CA LEU A 163 17.27 -12.29 16.40
C LEU A 163 18.71 -12.58 15.95
N ALA A 164 19.59 -13.01 16.87
CA ALA A 164 20.96 -13.43 16.53
C ALA A 164 20.96 -14.59 15.54
N GLY A 165 20.15 -15.61 15.80
CA GLY A 165 20.02 -16.74 14.88
C GLY A 165 19.46 -16.34 13.50
N LEU A 166 18.61 -15.30 13.41
CA LEU A 166 18.14 -14.74 12.14
C LEU A 166 19.28 -13.99 11.43
N ALA A 167 20.02 -13.15 12.13
CA ALA A 167 21.13 -12.39 11.57
C ALA A 167 22.27 -13.32 11.05
N GLU A 168 22.56 -14.42 11.76
CA GLU A 168 23.53 -15.42 11.31
C GLU A 168 23.10 -16.12 10.00
N ARG A 169 21.80 -16.37 9.83
CA ARG A 169 21.26 -16.98 8.60
C ARG A 169 21.15 -16.01 7.43
N HIS A 170 20.99 -14.72 7.72
CA HIS A 170 20.77 -13.68 6.72
C HIS A 170 21.69 -12.46 6.91
N PRO A 171 23.03 -12.65 6.94
CA PRO A 171 24.00 -11.59 7.29
C PRO A 171 23.98 -10.41 6.31
N GLU A 172 23.57 -10.65 5.05
CA GLU A 172 23.44 -9.60 4.02
C GLU A 172 22.21 -8.70 4.23
N ARG A 173 21.23 -9.19 5.00
CA ARG A 173 19.92 -8.56 5.12
C ARG A 173 19.63 -8.05 6.53
N VAL A 174 20.15 -8.73 7.55
CA VAL A 174 19.84 -8.43 8.96
C VAL A 174 21.11 -8.01 9.67
N THR A 175 21.15 -6.77 10.14
CA THR A 175 22.23 -6.23 10.97
C THR A 175 21.72 -6.09 12.40
N LEU A 176 22.41 -6.74 13.33
CA LEU A 176 22.07 -6.78 14.75
C LEU A 176 23.06 -5.96 15.58
N TRP A 177 22.53 -5.08 16.42
CA TRP A 177 23.26 -4.50 17.55
C TRP A 177 22.65 -4.98 18.86
N ARG A 178 23.46 -5.33 19.81
CA ARG A 178 23.06 -5.69 21.17
C ARG A 178 23.51 -4.65 22.16
N VAL A 179 22.64 -4.26 23.07
CA VAL A 179 22.96 -3.41 24.22
C VAL A 179 22.56 -4.11 25.50
N ALA A 180 23.26 -3.80 26.59
CA ALA A 180 22.95 -4.40 27.88
C ALA A 180 21.77 -3.71 28.57
N GLU A 181 21.44 -2.49 28.14
CA GLU A 181 20.35 -1.69 28.67
C GLU A 181 18.99 -2.32 28.32
N ARG A 182 18.20 -2.57 29.36
CA ARG A 182 16.84 -3.05 29.21
C ARG A 182 15.88 -1.92 28.90
N PRO A 183 14.73 -2.22 28.27
CA PRO A 183 13.70 -1.25 28.04
C PRO A 183 13.20 -0.64 29.34
N HIS A 184 12.86 0.65 29.31
CA HIS A 184 12.37 1.39 30.48
C HIS A 184 11.13 0.73 31.12
N TRP A 185 10.25 0.15 30.34
CA TRP A 185 9.08 -0.55 30.83
C TRP A 185 9.39 -1.86 31.59
N ARG A 186 10.61 -2.41 31.43
CA ARG A 186 11.15 -3.55 32.21
C ARG A 186 12.06 -3.08 33.36
N GLY A 187 11.94 -1.82 33.75
CA GLY A 187 12.78 -1.23 34.82
C GLY A 187 14.21 -0.93 34.39
N GLY A 188 14.48 -0.91 33.09
CA GLY A 188 15.77 -0.49 32.54
C GLY A 188 15.82 1.00 32.26
N THR A 189 16.83 1.42 31.48
CA THR A 189 17.09 2.83 31.15
C THR A 189 16.85 3.16 29.68
N ALA A 190 16.78 2.15 28.79
CA ALA A 190 16.57 2.40 27.36
C ALA A 190 15.18 2.95 27.10
N THR A 191 15.10 4.17 26.55
CA THR A 191 13.86 4.78 26.09
C THR A 191 13.58 4.44 24.64
N TRP A 192 12.33 4.61 24.19
CA TRP A 192 11.96 4.42 22.79
C TRP A 192 12.73 5.41 21.89
N GLY A 193 12.74 6.69 22.28
CA GLY A 193 13.36 7.74 21.48
C GLY A 193 14.86 7.58 21.32
N GLU A 194 15.60 7.35 22.42
CA GLU A 194 17.06 7.11 22.36
C GLU A 194 17.42 5.88 21.52
N SER A 195 16.64 4.80 21.66
CA SER A 195 16.85 3.55 20.92
C SER A 195 16.61 3.74 19.43
N ARG A 196 15.51 4.43 19.05
CA ARG A 196 15.22 4.79 17.64
C ARG A 196 16.25 5.75 17.08
N ALA A 197 16.71 6.76 17.88
CA ALA A 197 17.75 7.69 17.47
C ALA A 197 19.09 6.97 17.19
N LYS A 198 19.42 5.96 17.97
CA LYS A 198 20.60 5.12 17.73
C LYS A 198 20.53 4.40 16.41
N LEU A 199 19.40 3.72 16.10
CA LEU A 199 19.19 3.04 14.82
C LEU A 199 19.21 4.02 13.65
N LEU A 200 18.56 5.18 13.78
CA LEU A 200 18.55 6.23 12.75
C LEU A 200 19.95 6.77 12.44
N ARG A 201 20.84 6.87 13.44
CA ARG A 201 22.24 7.30 13.25
C ARG A 201 23.11 6.21 12.62
N LEU A 202 22.78 4.93 12.86
CA LEU A 202 23.49 3.78 12.31
C LEU A 202 23.05 3.45 10.87
N ASP A 203 21.90 3.95 10.44
CA ASP A 203 21.38 3.79 9.09
C ASP A 203 22.10 4.76 8.13
N ASP A 204 22.41 4.29 6.92
CA ASP A 204 23.01 5.05 5.83
C ASP A 204 22.06 5.21 4.62
N SER A 205 20.83 4.72 4.71
CA SER A 205 19.82 4.80 3.65
C SER A 205 19.17 6.19 3.53
N ASP A 206 18.50 6.44 2.41
CA ASP A 206 17.75 7.67 2.17
C ASP A 206 16.47 7.71 3.00
N VAL A 207 15.82 6.54 3.13
CA VAL A 207 14.57 6.35 3.84
C VAL A 207 14.76 5.37 4.99
N HIS A 208 14.43 5.84 6.19
CA HIS A 208 14.42 5.03 7.40
C HIS A 208 12.99 4.60 7.73
N VAL A 209 12.74 3.31 7.81
CA VAL A 209 11.42 2.79 8.16
C VAL A 209 11.40 2.34 9.61
N LEU A 210 10.60 3.01 10.42
CA LEU A 210 10.31 2.58 11.78
C LEU A 210 9.23 1.51 11.71
N MET A 211 9.50 0.34 12.25
CA MET A 211 8.51 -0.75 12.32
C MET A 211 8.50 -1.36 13.70
N GLU A 212 7.31 -1.77 14.15
CA GLU A 212 7.11 -2.48 15.40
C GLU A 212 7.19 -4.00 15.18
N THR A 213 7.74 -4.73 16.15
CA THR A 213 7.86 -6.19 16.07
C THR A 213 6.53 -6.92 16.30
N SER A 214 5.46 -6.18 16.65
CA SER A 214 4.10 -6.68 16.83
C SER A 214 3.34 -6.93 15.53
N VAL A 215 3.95 -6.65 14.36
CA VAL A 215 3.31 -6.84 13.05
C VAL A 215 4.19 -7.64 12.10
N ALA A 216 3.54 -8.32 11.16
CA ALA A 216 4.19 -9.02 10.05
C ALA A 216 3.58 -8.60 8.72
N LEU A 217 4.39 -8.62 7.66
CA LEU A 217 3.96 -8.33 6.31
C LEU A 217 3.21 -9.55 5.72
N ARG A 218 2.22 -9.28 4.86
CA ARG A 218 1.50 -10.26 4.04
C ARG A 218 1.65 -9.99 2.55
N GLY A 219 2.51 -9.03 2.21
CA GLY A 219 2.78 -8.57 0.87
C GLY A 219 3.66 -7.33 0.91
N ASP A 220 3.78 -6.66 -0.22
CA ASP A 220 4.58 -5.43 -0.34
C ASP A 220 3.90 -4.25 0.35
N ALA A 221 4.23 -4.03 1.61
CA ALA A 221 3.74 -2.90 2.40
C ALA A 221 4.66 -1.66 2.33
N LEU A 222 5.87 -1.79 1.77
CA LEU A 222 6.85 -0.72 1.80
C LEU A 222 6.86 0.12 0.53
N THR A 223 6.71 -0.48 -0.65
CA THR A 223 6.77 0.26 -1.91
C THR A 223 5.82 1.46 -1.97
N PRO A 224 4.55 1.39 -1.52
CA PRO A 224 3.70 2.58 -1.51
C PRO A 224 4.19 3.70 -0.60
N LEU A 225 4.80 3.35 0.54
CA LEU A 225 5.38 4.34 1.46
C LEU A 225 6.63 5.00 0.86
N LEU A 226 7.50 4.19 0.24
CA LEU A 226 8.70 4.69 -0.43
C LEU A 226 8.36 5.56 -1.63
N ALA A 227 7.32 5.21 -2.40
CA ALA A 227 6.83 6.01 -3.52
C ALA A 227 6.34 7.39 -3.06
N ALA A 228 5.55 7.47 -1.99
CA ALA A 228 5.11 8.75 -1.44
C ALA A 228 6.30 9.64 -1.03
N ILE A 229 7.37 9.04 -0.49
CA ILE A 229 8.59 9.77 -0.15
C ILE A 229 9.36 10.19 -1.41
N ALA A 230 9.45 9.35 -2.43
CA ALA A 230 10.06 9.68 -3.71
C ALA A 230 9.34 10.86 -4.37
N GLU A 231 8.02 10.93 -4.28
CA GLU A 231 7.16 12.02 -4.76
C GLU A 231 7.31 13.32 -3.95
N GLY A 232 7.97 13.29 -2.80
CA GLY A 232 8.29 14.51 -2.06
C GLY A 232 7.83 14.55 -0.61
N ALA A 233 7.07 13.56 -0.13
CA ALA A 233 6.67 13.51 1.27
C ALA A 233 7.88 13.45 2.22
N ALA A 234 7.76 14.04 3.39
CA ALA A 234 8.75 13.93 4.46
C ALA A 234 8.64 12.58 5.19
N ALA A 235 7.43 12.07 5.31
CA ALA A 235 7.16 10.75 5.83
C ALA A 235 5.85 10.17 5.24
N ALA A 236 5.74 8.84 5.28
CA ALA A 236 4.55 8.11 4.88
C ALA A 236 4.28 6.96 5.85
N GLY A 237 3.01 6.67 6.09
CA GLY A 237 2.58 5.59 6.98
C GLY A 237 1.20 5.10 6.60
N TRP A 238 0.79 3.96 7.13
CA TRP A 238 -0.51 3.38 6.78
C TRP A 238 -1.67 3.93 7.62
N HIS A 239 -1.37 4.62 8.70
CA HIS A 239 -2.36 5.24 9.58
C HIS A 239 -1.99 6.70 9.79
N GLY A 240 -2.97 7.56 9.64
CA GLY A 240 -2.84 8.99 9.84
C GLY A 240 -3.82 9.52 10.87
N ALA A 241 -3.53 10.70 11.37
CA ALA A 241 -4.43 11.43 12.25
C ALA A 241 -4.35 12.93 11.98
N ASP A 242 -5.48 13.61 12.14
CA ASP A 242 -5.56 15.05 12.15
C ASP A 242 -5.92 15.55 13.55
N LEU A 243 -5.37 16.70 13.89
CA LEU A 243 -5.57 17.34 15.19
C LEU A 243 -6.78 18.27 15.15
N TYR A 244 -7.71 18.05 16.05
CA TYR A 244 -8.90 18.87 16.28
C TYR A 244 -8.85 19.45 17.71
N ASP A 245 -9.73 20.38 18.03
CA ASP A 245 -9.80 21.01 19.36
C ASP A 245 -10.05 20.01 20.48
N ASP A 246 -10.73 18.91 20.18
CA ASP A 246 -11.08 17.81 21.10
C ASP A 246 -10.09 16.63 21.05
N GLY A 247 -9.02 16.71 20.25
CA GLY A 247 -7.98 15.68 20.17
C GLY A 247 -7.68 15.19 18.76
N LEU A 248 -6.98 14.06 18.68
CA LEU A 248 -6.63 13.42 17.43
C LEU A 248 -7.77 12.54 16.92
N ARG A 249 -8.04 12.61 15.62
CA ARG A 249 -8.96 11.72 14.90
C ARG A 249 -8.24 11.06 13.76
N GLU A 250 -8.58 9.81 13.48
CA GLU A 250 -8.07 9.07 12.32
C GLU A 250 -8.33 9.84 11.02
N ALA A 251 -7.32 9.89 10.16
CA ALA A 251 -7.34 10.61 8.89
C ALA A 251 -6.56 9.84 7.81
N GLY A 252 -6.86 10.16 6.56
CA GLY A 252 -6.29 9.52 5.37
C GLY A 252 -7.33 8.68 4.63
N PRO A 253 -6.98 8.16 3.44
CA PRO A 253 -5.73 8.39 2.70
C PRO A 253 -5.54 9.83 2.23
N GLY A 254 -4.28 10.16 1.87
CA GLY A 254 -3.86 11.48 1.45
C GLY A 254 -2.97 12.18 2.48
N ARG A 255 -2.93 13.51 2.45
CA ARG A 255 -2.14 14.31 3.41
C ARG A 255 -2.80 14.32 4.78
N VAL A 256 -1.98 14.16 5.81
CA VAL A 256 -2.40 14.13 7.21
C VAL A 256 -1.49 15.01 8.07
N GLN A 257 -1.94 15.36 9.28
CA GLN A 257 -1.12 16.17 10.22
C GLN A 257 -0.15 15.32 11.03
N ALA A 258 -0.49 14.06 11.27
CA ALA A 258 0.37 13.13 11.98
C ALA A 258 0.25 11.73 11.38
N LEU A 259 1.31 10.95 11.48
CA LEU A 259 1.33 9.52 11.19
C LEU A 259 1.36 8.75 12.51
N THR A 260 0.66 7.66 12.56
CA THR A 260 0.58 6.76 13.70
C THR A 260 0.67 5.31 13.23
N GLY A 261 0.83 4.38 14.15
CA GLY A 261 0.78 2.96 13.84
C GLY A 261 2.15 2.29 13.75
N GLU A 262 2.10 1.05 13.31
CA GLU A 262 3.19 0.11 13.47
C GLU A 262 4.28 0.22 12.40
N ILE A 263 4.03 0.97 11.29
CA ILE A 263 5.00 1.20 10.22
C ILE A 263 4.93 2.65 9.76
N VAL A 264 6.06 3.34 9.84
CA VAL A 264 6.23 4.70 9.35
C VAL A 264 7.57 4.81 8.62
N ALA A 265 7.55 5.18 7.35
CA ALA A 265 8.71 5.51 6.56
C ALA A 265 8.99 7.00 6.63
N VAL A 266 10.24 7.41 6.86
CA VAL A 266 10.63 8.82 6.99
C VAL A 266 11.86 9.11 6.15
N ARG A 267 11.96 10.30 5.58
CA ARG A 267 13.24 10.78 5.07
C ARG A 267 14.23 10.82 6.22
N ARG A 268 15.29 10.02 6.14
CA ARG A 268 16.26 9.89 7.23
C ARG A 268 16.80 11.24 7.72
N GLN A 269 17.15 12.11 6.79
CA GLN A 269 17.69 13.45 7.14
C GLN A 269 16.67 14.31 7.91
N ALA A 270 15.39 14.24 7.57
CA ALA A 270 14.33 14.95 8.27
C ALA A 270 14.12 14.36 9.68
N ALA A 271 14.17 13.05 9.81
CA ALA A 271 13.96 12.34 11.08
C ALA A 271 15.09 12.62 12.10
N LEU A 272 16.35 12.77 11.64
CA LEU A 272 17.48 13.08 12.53
C LEU A 272 17.29 14.33 13.38
N SER A 273 16.52 15.31 12.89
CA SER A 273 16.24 16.55 13.62
C SER A 273 14.89 16.56 14.34
N ALA A 274 14.02 15.60 14.06
CA ALA A 274 12.65 15.58 14.54
C ALA A 274 12.38 14.50 15.60
N LEU A 275 13.22 13.48 15.69
CA LEU A 275 13.00 12.36 16.59
C LEU A 275 13.11 12.80 18.05
N PRO A 276 12.06 12.59 18.88
CA PRO A 276 12.08 12.95 20.28
C PRO A 276 12.88 11.91 21.09
N GLU A 277 14.11 12.23 21.46
CA GLU A 277 14.98 11.28 22.20
C GLU A 277 14.43 10.94 23.61
N ASP A 278 13.59 11.79 24.19
CA ASP A 278 12.97 11.59 25.49
C ASP A 278 11.61 10.85 25.45
N ALA A 279 11.15 10.43 24.25
CA ALA A 279 9.92 9.67 24.13
C ALA A 279 10.06 8.26 24.73
N HIS A 280 9.06 7.84 25.48
CA HIS A 280 9.00 6.53 26.11
C HIS A 280 8.17 5.54 25.28
N TYR A 281 8.38 4.24 25.52
CA TYR A 281 7.55 3.20 24.94
C TYR A 281 6.08 3.46 25.25
N VAL A 282 5.17 3.02 24.41
CA VAL A 282 3.72 3.12 24.40
C VAL A 282 3.18 4.18 23.44
N ARG A 283 1.88 4.32 23.42
CA ARG A 283 1.16 5.25 22.51
C ARG A 283 1.75 6.66 22.53
N ASN A 284 1.65 7.31 21.40
CA ASN A 284 2.05 8.71 21.17
C ASN A 284 3.58 8.95 21.15
N ALA A 285 4.42 7.91 21.19
CA ALA A 285 5.86 8.08 21.00
C ALA A 285 6.17 8.52 19.55
N ASP A 286 5.48 7.92 18.58
CA ASP A 286 5.51 8.21 17.15
C ASP A 286 4.88 9.57 16.80
N LEU A 287 3.87 10.00 17.56
CA LEU A 287 3.16 11.25 17.34
C LEU A 287 4.10 12.47 17.44
N ALA A 288 4.97 12.50 18.42
CA ALA A 288 5.93 13.60 18.59
C ALA A 288 6.93 13.66 17.42
N LEU A 289 7.35 12.51 16.89
CA LEU A 289 8.15 12.45 15.67
C LEU A 289 7.38 13.07 14.50
N SER A 290 6.16 12.61 14.24
CA SER A 290 5.32 13.10 13.15
C SER A 290 5.14 14.61 13.18
N LEU A 291 4.77 15.17 14.35
CA LEU A 291 4.55 16.60 14.53
C LEU A 291 5.86 17.42 14.49
N GLY A 292 7.01 16.79 14.74
CA GLY A 292 8.33 17.41 14.63
C GLY A 292 8.87 17.44 13.20
N LEU A 293 8.36 16.61 12.30
CA LEU A 293 8.80 16.57 10.91
C LEU A 293 8.36 17.83 10.14
N ARG A 294 9.24 18.33 9.29
CA ARG A 294 8.94 19.43 8.37
C ARG A 294 8.67 18.85 6.99
N GLY A 295 7.51 19.14 6.43
CA GLY A 295 7.08 18.67 5.12
C GLY A 295 5.76 17.90 5.18
N GLU A 296 5.38 17.32 4.06
CA GLU A 296 4.12 16.60 3.95
C GLU A 296 4.20 15.22 4.59
N LEU A 297 3.15 14.84 5.29
CA LEU A 297 2.93 13.50 5.81
C LEU A 297 1.80 12.87 5.01
N VAL A 298 1.99 11.65 4.54
CA VAL A 298 1.08 11.02 3.57
C VAL A 298 0.68 9.62 4.02
N VAL A 299 -0.62 9.33 3.90
CA VAL A 299 -1.17 7.98 3.98
C VAL A 299 -1.49 7.52 2.55
N PRO A 300 -0.84 6.48 2.02
CA PRO A 300 -1.15 5.96 0.69
C PRO A 300 -2.57 5.41 0.60
N GLU A 301 -3.10 5.35 -0.61
CA GLU A 301 -4.37 4.67 -0.86
C GLU A 301 -4.22 3.15 -0.73
N GLY A 302 -5.32 2.50 -0.35
CA GLY A 302 -5.39 1.05 -0.25
C GLY A 302 -5.39 0.51 1.18
N THR A 303 -5.37 -0.81 1.29
CA THR A 303 -5.32 -1.51 2.59
C THR A 303 -3.91 -2.04 2.81
N PRO A 304 -3.28 -1.76 3.95
CA PRO A 304 -1.94 -2.26 4.22
C PRO A 304 -1.93 -3.79 4.28
N PRO A 305 -1.03 -4.46 3.56
CA PRO A 305 -0.88 -5.90 3.62
C PRO A 305 -0.12 -6.32 4.89
N LEU A 306 -0.71 -6.03 6.05
CA LEU A 306 -0.15 -6.25 7.38
C LEU A 306 -1.05 -7.18 8.20
N VAL A 307 -0.45 -7.90 9.11
CA VAL A 307 -1.16 -8.65 10.15
C VAL A 307 -0.55 -8.33 11.51
N ARG A 308 -1.42 -8.01 12.46
CA ARG A 308 -1.02 -7.88 13.86
C ARG A 308 -0.79 -9.27 14.46
N LEU A 309 0.37 -9.48 15.07
CA LEU A 309 0.78 -10.75 15.66
C LEU A 309 0.19 -10.88 17.07
N SER A 310 0.61 -10.02 17.96
CA SER A 310 0.07 -9.97 19.32
C SER A 310 0.01 -8.53 19.85
N ALA A 311 -0.65 -8.35 20.98
CA ALA A 311 -0.53 -7.13 21.75
C ALA A 311 0.78 -7.19 22.55
N HIS A 312 1.65 -6.20 22.34
CA HIS A 312 2.84 -6.04 23.15
C HIS A 312 2.48 -5.29 24.44
N ASP A 313 1.84 -6.02 25.36
CA ASP A 313 1.31 -5.41 26.57
C ASP A 313 2.43 -5.06 27.56
N VAL A 314 2.47 -3.80 27.93
CA VAL A 314 3.29 -3.30 29.01
C VAL A 314 2.42 -3.09 30.27
N PRO A 315 3.00 -2.99 31.47
CA PRO A 315 2.19 -2.72 32.68
C PRO A 315 1.28 -1.51 32.52
N ALA A 316 0.00 -1.63 32.86
CA ALA A 316 -1.02 -0.64 32.56
C ALA A 316 -0.73 0.74 33.19
N ASP A 317 -0.23 0.76 34.43
CA ASP A 317 0.18 1.98 35.13
C ASP A 317 1.36 2.69 34.45
N TYR A 318 2.27 1.92 33.88
CA TYR A 318 3.35 2.42 33.03
C TYR A 318 2.79 3.01 31.73
N ALA A 319 1.95 2.24 31.03
CA ALA A 319 1.34 2.66 29.78
C ALA A 319 0.58 3.98 29.91
N ASP A 320 -0.25 4.11 30.92
CA ASP A 320 -1.07 5.31 31.14
C ASP A 320 -0.23 6.55 31.49
N ARG A 321 0.79 6.37 32.30
CA ARG A 321 1.70 7.46 32.69
C ARG A 321 2.52 7.97 31.51
N GLU A 322 3.14 7.06 30.77
CA GLU A 322 4.04 7.44 29.70
C GLU A 322 3.28 7.87 28.42
N ALA A 323 2.08 7.33 28.15
CA ALA A 323 1.23 7.83 27.08
C ALA A 323 0.81 9.29 27.31
N ARG A 324 0.50 9.68 28.54
CA ARG A 324 0.24 11.09 28.90
C ARG A 324 1.48 11.96 28.71
N ARG A 325 2.63 11.49 29.18
CA ARG A 325 3.91 12.20 29.02
C ARG A 325 4.26 12.45 27.56
N ASN A 326 4.15 11.41 26.71
CA ASN A 326 4.40 11.52 25.27
C ASN A 326 3.40 12.49 24.61
N TYR A 327 2.12 12.42 24.99
CA TYR A 327 1.09 13.33 24.49
C TYR A 327 1.34 14.79 24.90
N ASP A 328 1.70 15.05 26.14
CA ASP A 328 2.07 16.39 26.61
C ASP A 328 3.32 16.93 25.89
N GLY A 329 4.25 16.05 25.53
CA GLY A 329 5.41 16.35 24.69
C GLY A 329 4.98 16.79 23.28
N ALA A 330 4.10 16.02 22.65
CA ALA A 330 3.57 16.29 21.33
C ALA A 330 2.76 17.60 21.28
N LEU A 331 1.91 17.87 22.28
CA LEU A 331 1.15 19.14 22.37
C LEU A 331 2.04 20.38 22.48
N ARG A 332 3.23 20.27 23.03
CA ARG A 332 4.18 21.38 23.07
C ARG A 332 4.72 21.74 21.69
N LEU A 333 4.77 20.78 20.75
CA LEU A 333 5.20 21.02 19.38
C LEU A 333 4.12 21.72 18.55
N THR A 334 2.83 21.48 18.81
CA THR A 334 1.72 22.12 18.09
C THR A 334 1.48 23.58 18.47
N ARG A 335 2.04 24.03 19.62
CA ARG A 335 1.89 25.41 20.14
C ARG A 335 3.03 26.35 19.73
N ARG A 336 4.01 25.85 18.98
CA ARG A 336 5.12 26.62 18.39
C ARG A 336 4.81 27.01 16.94
#